data_c88a647eca36619c0c2e40d1e78ae98f
#
_entry.id   c88a647eca36619c0c2e40d1e78ae98f
#
_cell.length_a   1.000
_cell.length_b   1.000
_cell.length_c   1.000
_cell.angle_alpha   90.00
_cell.angle_beta   90.00
_cell.angle_gamma   90.00
#
_symmetry.space_group_name_H-M   'P 1'
#
loop_
_entity.id
_entity.type
_entity.pdbx_description
1 polymer ?
#
loop_
_entity_poly.entity_id
_entity_poly.type
_entity_poly.pdbx_seq_one_letter_code
_entity_poly.pdbx_strand_id
1 'polypeptide(L)'
;MTLAIAQLAAIAATALFIFALYWMNDPKSARRGVYAGVLGMAIAVLATWVQPEIVHHGWVLAAIAAGFLVGVPLSRVPLTAVPQRTALSHAFGGLAAGLVGAAEFHLWLREGAAQFTTFRTSALVVEVILGFLTFTGSLMAAGKLQEVRWIPQRPVTYPGQNLVNLGVLAAAGVLGVMLVLHPTAPWAPTAFRVIMGLALLFGVLLIIPIGGADMPTVISILNSYAGLSAVAMGFVLDNRLLVTAGALDGSSGLILSIIMCRAMNRSFTNVLFGAFGSVQKVKVIGEQKEWKQESVEGAAQLLEQARLVVVIPGYGMAVAQAQHKVRELYDQLTKRGVTVKFAIHPVAGRMPGHMNVLLAEADIPYTALEEMDEINPEMPQCDVALVIGANDVVNPAARTVKGSPIYGMPIIDADKAKTVLAIKRSKNPGFAGIDNDLYVQDNTWMLFGDAKAVIGDLVKQLAGGGLH
;
A
#
# COMPACT_ATOMS: atom_id res chain seq x y z
N MET A 1 7.82 40.86 13.01
CA MET A 1 6.38 40.60 12.80
C MET A 1 6.15 39.43 11.83
N THR A 2 6.79 39.41 10.69
CA THR A 2 6.70 38.32 9.68
C THR A 2 7.12 36.94 10.21
N LEU A 3 8.24 36.85 10.95
CA LEU A 3 8.72 35.60 11.51
C LEU A 3 7.76 34.97 12.55
N ALA A 4 7.18 35.80 13.43
CA ALA A 4 6.20 35.34 14.42
C ALA A 4 4.89 34.84 13.74
N ILE A 5 4.46 35.50 12.66
CA ILE A 5 3.29 35.07 11.88
C ILE A 5 3.59 33.74 11.18
N ALA A 6 4.77 33.58 10.57
CA ALA A 6 5.18 32.33 9.96
C ALA A 6 5.26 31.17 10.97
N GLN A 7 5.76 31.40 12.18
CA GLN A 7 5.79 30.40 13.25
C GLN A 7 4.38 30.01 13.73
N LEU A 8 3.48 30.99 13.91
CA LEU A 8 2.08 30.70 14.26
C LEU A 8 1.37 29.93 13.15
N ALA A 9 1.62 30.27 11.89
CA ALA A 9 1.08 29.54 10.76
C ALA A 9 1.60 28.10 10.69
N ALA A 10 2.90 27.88 10.99
CA ALA A 10 3.47 26.54 11.07
C ALA A 10 2.83 25.70 12.20
N ILE A 11 2.59 26.30 13.37
CA ILE A 11 1.87 25.62 14.47
C ILE A 11 0.43 25.29 14.06
N ALA A 12 -0.28 26.21 13.41
CA ALA A 12 -1.63 25.98 12.92
C ALA A 12 -1.68 24.85 11.86
N ALA A 13 -0.73 24.84 10.92
CA ALA A 13 -0.60 23.78 9.92
C ALA A 13 -0.32 22.41 10.58
N THR A 14 0.57 22.37 11.56
CA THR A 14 0.86 21.15 12.33
C THR A 14 -0.39 20.63 13.04
N ALA A 15 -1.13 21.51 13.72
CA ALA A 15 -2.37 21.14 14.40
C ALA A 15 -3.41 20.59 13.40
N LEU A 16 -3.54 21.23 12.23
CA LEU A 16 -4.43 20.75 11.17
C LEU A 16 -4.02 19.37 10.64
N PHE A 17 -2.73 19.08 10.48
CA PHE A 17 -2.28 17.74 10.09
C PHE A 17 -2.60 16.68 11.14
N ILE A 18 -2.42 16.98 12.42
CA ILE A 18 -2.79 16.07 13.52
C ILE A 18 -4.31 15.83 13.51
N PHE A 19 -5.13 16.88 13.40
CA PHE A 19 -6.58 16.75 13.32
C PHE A 19 -7.02 16.05 12.02
N ALA A 20 -6.31 16.24 10.91
CA ALA A 20 -6.58 15.52 9.67
C ALA A 20 -6.46 14.01 9.88
N LEU A 21 -5.37 13.53 10.49
CA LEU A 21 -5.20 12.11 10.82
C LEU A 21 -6.27 11.62 11.79
N TYR A 22 -6.57 12.39 12.83
CA TYR A 22 -7.61 12.04 13.81
C TYR A 22 -9.00 11.89 13.16
N TRP A 23 -9.42 12.85 12.33
CA TRP A 23 -10.73 12.79 11.67
C TRP A 23 -10.80 11.77 10.53
N MET A 24 -9.70 11.44 9.88
CA MET A 24 -9.66 10.38 8.85
C MET A 24 -9.77 8.96 9.43
N ASN A 25 -9.62 8.80 10.75
CA ASN A 25 -9.78 7.50 11.40
C ASN A 25 -11.25 7.00 11.44
N ASP A 26 -12.24 7.91 11.35
CA ASP A 26 -13.65 7.56 11.33
C ASP A 26 -14.26 7.96 9.96
N PRO A 27 -14.94 7.03 9.25
CA PRO A 27 -15.59 7.30 7.97
C PRO A 27 -16.55 8.49 7.99
N LYS A 28 -17.26 8.74 9.11
CA LYS A 28 -18.20 9.86 9.26
C LYS A 28 -17.50 11.22 9.28
N SER A 29 -16.29 11.28 9.79
CA SER A 29 -15.48 12.51 9.90
C SER A 29 -14.36 12.60 8.86
N ALA A 30 -14.07 11.54 8.11
CA ALA A 30 -12.94 11.45 7.18
C ALA A 30 -12.90 12.63 6.17
N ARG A 31 -14.06 13.07 5.67
CA ARG A 31 -14.15 14.21 4.75
C ARG A 31 -13.65 15.52 5.39
N ARG A 32 -13.90 15.72 6.70
CA ARG A 32 -13.37 16.87 7.45
C ARG A 32 -11.87 16.79 7.60
N GLY A 33 -11.35 15.57 7.82
CA GLY A 33 -9.92 15.29 7.87
C GLY A 33 -9.21 15.68 6.56
N VAL A 34 -9.78 15.29 5.42
CA VAL A 34 -9.24 15.70 4.09
C VAL A 34 -9.18 17.21 3.95
N TYR A 35 -10.25 17.94 4.28
CA TYR A 35 -10.24 19.41 4.22
C TYR A 35 -9.23 20.05 5.17
N ALA A 36 -9.07 19.48 6.38
CA ALA A 36 -8.06 19.95 7.32
C ALA A 36 -6.64 19.75 6.79
N GLY A 37 -6.35 18.60 6.17
CA GLY A 37 -5.07 18.32 5.54
C GLY A 37 -4.77 19.28 4.38
N VAL A 38 -5.75 19.54 3.50
CA VAL A 38 -5.61 20.49 2.39
C VAL A 38 -5.37 21.91 2.91
N LEU A 39 -6.12 22.34 3.91
CA LEU A 39 -5.95 23.67 4.52
C LEU A 39 -4.59 23.79 5.23
N GLY A 40 -4.18 22.75 5.97
CA GLY A 40 -2.86 22.70 6.61
C GLY A 40 -1.73 22.83 5.60
N MET A 41 -1.82 22.12 4.47
CA MET A 41 -0.83 22.20 3.39
C MET A 41 -0.82 23.61 2.76
N ALA A 42 -1.98 24.21 2.49
CA ALA A 42 -2.06 25.57 1.94
C ALA A 42 -1.41 26.59 2.88
N ILE A 43 -1.69 26.50 4.19
CA ILE A 43 -1.07 27.37 5.20
C ILE A 43 0.44 27.15 5.24
N ALA A 44 0.91 25.90 5.23
CA ALA A 44 2.34 25.59 5.25
C ALA A 44 3.08 26.19 4.04
N VAL A 45 2.53 26.02 2.83
CA VAL A 45 3.11 26.58 1.59
C VAL A 45 3.14 28.10 1.65
N LEU A 46 2.03 28.74 2.03
CA LEU A 46 1.96 30.20 2.12
C LEU A 46 2.89 30.76 3.19
N ALA A 47 2.96 30.12 4.38
CA ALA A 47 3.84 30.52 5.45
C ALA A 47 5.33 30.40 5.07
N THR A 48 5.69 29.40 4.28
CA THR A 48 7.04 29.26 3.74
C THR A 48 7.31 30.32 2.67
N TRP A 49 6.36 30.54 1.77
CA TRP A 49 6.53 31.50 0.68
C TRP A 49 6.77 32.96 1.13
N VAL A 50 6.15 33.35 2.25
CA VAL A 50 6.26 34.72 2.80
C VAL A 50 7.58 34.94 3.58
N GLN A 51 8.42 33.90 3.75
CA GLN A 51 9.69 34.04 4.44
C GLN A 51 10.66 34.95 3.67
N PRO A 52 11.41 35.83 4.37
CA PRO A 52 12.31 36.80 3.72
C PRO A 52 13.43 36.15 2.90
N GLU A 53 13.78 34.90 3.21
CA GLU A 53 14.81 34.12 2.53
C GLU A 53 14.38 33.69 1.11
N ILE A 54 13.07 33.67 0.83
CA ILE A 54 12.50 33.30 -0.49
C ILE A 54 12.49 34.53 -1.40
N VAL A 55 13.53 34.69 -2.20
CA VAL A 55 13.66 35.85 -3.12
C VAL A 55 13.24 35.54 -4.56
N HIS A 56 13.24 34.27 -4.97
CA HIS A 56 13.00 33.88 -6.37
C HIS A 56 11.58 33.33 -6.58
N HIS A 57 10.55 34.15 -6.31
CA HIS A 57 9.14 33.76 -6.42
C HIS A 57 8.74 33.19 -7.79
N GLY A 58 9.39 33.63 -8.88
CA GLY A 58 9.14 33.12 -10.22
C GLY A 58 9.44 31.63 -10.37
N TRP A 59 10.52 31.14 -9.78
CA TRP A 59 10.86 29.71 -9.79
C TRP A 59 9.91 28.89 -8.93
N VAL A 60 9.45 29.45 -7.80
CA VAL A 60 8.44 28.79 -6.96
C VAL A 60 7.13 28.61 -7.74
N LEU A 61 6.67 29.67 -8.43
CA LEU A 61 5.47 29.58 -9.28
C LEU A 61 5.63 28.58 -10.41
N ALA A 62 6.78 28.58 -11.09
CA ALA A 62 7.06 27.64 -12.17
C ALA A 62 7.05 26.17 -11.66
N ALA A 63 7.65 25.93 -10.49
CA ALA A 63 7.65 24.60 -9.86
C ALA A 63 6.24 24.16 -9.45
N ILE A 64 5.43 25.05 -8.87
CA ILE A 64 4.03 24.78 -8.53
C ILE A 64 3.24 24.46 -9.80
N ALA A 65 3.38 25.27 -10.86
CA ALA A 65 2.69 25.04 -12.13
C ALA A 65 3.08 23.68 -12.77
N ALA A 66 4.37 23.34 -12.78
CA ALA A 66 4.85 22.05 -13.23
C ALA A 66 4.30 20.88 -12.38
N GLY A 67 4.27 21.06 -11.04
CA GLY A 67 3.67 20.10 -10.13
C GLY A 67 2.17 19.90 -10.39
N PHE A 68 1.42 20.95 -10.69
CA PHE A 68 0.01 20.86 -11.07
C PHE A 68 -0.19 20.10 -12.40
N LEU A 69 0.64 20.36 -13.41
CA LEU A 69 0.58 19.67 -14.70
C LEU A 69 0.74 18.14 -14.57
N VAL A 70 1.55 17.68 -13.62
CA VAL A 70 1.75 16.26 -13.33
C VAL A 70 0.73 15.73 -12.32
N GLY A 71 0.45 16.48 -11.27
CA GLY A 71 -0.37 16.03 -10.14
C GLY A 71 -1.85 15.92 -10.49
N VAL A 72 -2.41 16.82 -11.30
CA VAL A 72 -3.83 16.79 -11.67
C VAL A 72 -4.19 15.53 -12.47
N PRO A 73 -3.45 15.14 -13.53
CA PRO A 73 -3.69 13.83 -14.19
C PRO A 73 -3.55 12.64 -13.24
N LEU A 74 -2.52 12.62 -12.39
CA LEU A 74 -2.32 11.56 -11.40
C LEU A 74 -3.43 11.48 -10.36
N SER A 75 -4.10 12.57 -10.04
CA SER A 75 -5.24 12.57 -9.11
C SER A 75 -6.50 11.95 -9.69
N ARG A 76 -6.62 11.90 -11.02
CA ARG A 76 -7.82 11.41 -11.74
C ARG A 76 -7.74 9.94 -12.15
N VAL A 77 -6.81 9.18 -11.62
CA VAL A 77 -6.73 7.74 -11.89
C VAL A 77 -7.87 6.98 -11.19
N PRO A 78 -8.36 5.88 -11.77
CA PRO A 78 -9.38 5.04 -11.15
C PRO A 78 -8.88 4.50 -9.80
N LEU A 79 -9.82 4.22 -8.88
CA LEU A 79 -9.49 3.74 -7.53
C LEU A 79 -8.70 2.42 -7.53
N THR A 80 -8.87 1.59 -8.55
CA THR A 80 -8.07 0.38 -8.76
C THR A 80 -6.58 0.66 -8.99
N ALA A 81 -6.22 1.88 -9.42
CA ALA A 81 -4.85 2.33 -9.63
C ALA A 81 -4.30 3.19 -8.47
N VAL A 82 -5.02 3.29 -7.35
CA VAL A 82 -4.55 4.02 -6.14
C VAL A 82 -3.23 3.48 -5.60
N PRO A 83 -2.97 2.15 -5.53
CA PRO A 83 -1.68 1.65 -5.07
C PRO A 83 -0.50 2.17 -5.90
N GLN A 84 -0.65 2.19 -7.24
CA GLN A 84 0.37 2.70 -8.16
C GLN A 84 0.59 4.19 -7.96
N ARG A 85 -0.50 4.97 -7.84
CA ARG A 85 -0.46 6.40 -7.57
C ARG A 85 0.23 6.71 -6.25
N THR A 86 -0.09 5.97 -5.20
CA THR A 86 0.53 6.12 -3.87
C THR A 86 2.03 5.87 -3.94
N ALA A 87 2.45 4.79 -4.60
CA ALA A 87 3.87 4.52 -4.81
C ALA A 87 4.57 5.64 -5.59
N LEU A 88 3.95 6.19 -6.65
CA LEU A 88 4.49 7.34 -7.38
C LEU A 88 4.59 8.60 -6.51
N SER A 89 3.61 8.84 -5.63
CA SER A 89 3.67 9.96 -4.67
C SER A 89 4.89 9.85 -3.75
N HIS A 90 5.16 8.65 -3.21
CA HIS A 90 6.36 8.40 -2.40
C HIS A 90 7.65 8.57 -3.22
N ALA A 91 7.65 8.15 -4.50
CA ALA A 91 8.79 8.36 -5.37
C ALA A 91 9.13 9.84 -5.52
N PHE A 92 8.15 10.67 -5.86
CA PHE A 92 8.37 12.11 -6.02
C PHE A 92 8.72 12.81 -4.69
N GLY A 93 8.13 12.37 -3.57
CA GLY A 93 8.50 12.85 -2.24
C GLY A 93 9.95 12.54 -1.89
N GLY A 94 10.37 11.28 -2.11
CA GLY A 94 11.76 10.87 -1.92
C GLY A 94 12.74 11.59 -2.85
N LEU A 95 12.36 11.77 -4.13
CA LEU A 95 13.17 12.54 -5.08
C LEU A 95 13.34 13.99 -4.62
N ALA A 96 12.26 14.62 -4.16
CA ALA A 96 12.32 16.01 -3.67
C ALA A 96 13.29 16.14 -2.49
N ALA A 97 13.20 15.24 -1.49
CA ALA A 97 14.14 15.24 -0.36
C ALA A 97 15.58 15.02 -0.84
N GLY A 98 15.83 14.00 -1.67
CA GLY A 98 17.18 13.74 -2.18
C GLY A 98 17.79 14.91 -2.97
N LEU A 99 16.98 15.60 -3.78
CA LEU A 99 17.44 16.77 -4.55
C LEU A 99 17.67 17.98 -3.68
N VAL A 100 16.86 18.23 -2.65
CA VAL A 100 17.07 19.30 -1.67
C VAL A 100 18.38 19.06 -0.93
N GLY A 101 18.61 17.84 -0.41
CA GLY A 101 19.88 17.51 0.23
C GLY A 101 21.08 17.66 -0.71
N ALA A 102 20.92 17.31 -1.99
CA ALA A 102 21.99 17.52 -2.99
C ALA A 102 22.25 19.02 -3.25
N ALA A 103 21.23 19.85 -3.29
CA ALA A 103 21.35 21.29 -3.45
C ALA A 103 22.04 21.93 -2.24
N GLU A 104 21.60 21.58 -1.02
CA GLU A 104 22.16 22.07 0.23
C GLU A 104 23.64 21.70 0.40
N PHE A 105 24.01 20.45 0.07
CA PHE A 105 25.43 20.06 0.10
C PHE A 105 26.30 20.93 -0.79
N HIS A 106 25.86 21.23 -2.02
CA HIS A 106 26.61 22.08 -2.93
C HIS A 106 26.61 23.57 -2.52
N LEU A 107 25.52 24.03 -1.89
CA LEU A 107 25.44 25.37 -1.33
C LEU A 107 26.40 25.53 -0.19
N TRP A 108 26.45 24.60 0.76
CA TRP A 108 27.38 24.63 1.89
C TRP A 108 28.85 24.57 1.47
N LEU A 109 29.18 23.86 0.38
CA LEU A 109 30.51 23.88 -0.19
C LEU A 109 30.96 25.28 -0.68
N ARG A 110 29.98 26.11 -1.10
CA ARG A 110 30.25 27.49 -1.55
C ARG A 110 30.26 28.48 -0.38
N GLU A 111 29.39 28.28 0.62
CA GLU A 111 29.29 29.16 1.78
C GLU A 111 30.40 28.95 2.80
N GLY A 112 31.02 27.79 2.82
CA GLY A 112 32.22 27.49 3.64
C GLY A 112 31.95 26.46 4.73
N ALA A 113 33.07 26.10 5.41
CA ALA A 113 33.12 24.98 6.35
C ALA A 113 32.17 25.11 7.58
N ALA A 114 31.80 26.35 7.94
CA ALA A 114 30.96 26.62 9.12
C ALA A 114 29.53 25.99 9.01
N GLN A 115 29.05 25.71 7.81
CA GLN A 115 27.78 25.08 7.59
C GLN A 115 27.78 23.57 7.92
N PHE A 116 28.94 22.94 7.81
CA PHE A 116 29.11 21.51 8.05
C PHE A 116 29.26 21.18 9.54
N THR A 117 28.15 21.19 10.28
CA THR A 117 28.21 20.62 11.64
C THR A 117 27.96 19.10 11.54
N THR A 118 28.50 18.33 12.49
CA THR A 118 28.34 16.87 12.54
C THR A 118 26.85 16.46 12.46
N PHE A 119 25.99 17.17 13.18
CA PHE A 119 24.56 16.89 13.20
C PHE A 119 23.92 17.15 11.82
N ARG A 120 24.09 18.34 11.24
CA ARG A 120 23.49 18.72 9.95
C ARG A 120 24.02 17.85 8.81
N THR A 121 25.32 17.56 8.81
CA THR A 121 25.94 16.70 7.79
C THR A 121 25.42 15.25 7.91
N SER A 122 25.23 14.75 9.15
CA SER A 122 24.62 13.43 9.37
C SER A 122 23.18 13.39 8.89
N ALA A 123 22.39 14.42 9.21
CA ALA A 123 21.01 14.54 8.73
C ALA A 123 20.96 14.56 7.19
N LEU A 124 21.84 15.34 6.54
CA LEU A 124 21.92 15.44 5.09
C LEU A 124 22.28 14.09 4.42
N VAL A 125 23.22 13.35 4.99
CA VAL A 125 23.57 12.01 4.48
C VAL A 125 22.39 11.06 4.59
N VAL A 126 21.68 11.05 5.72
CA VAL A 126 20.47 10.23 5.93
C VAL A 126 19.36 10.64 4.95
N GLU A 127 19.12 11.94 4.81
CA GLU A 127 18.15 12.51 3.87
C GLU A 127 18.38 12.01 2.44
N VAL A 128 19.61 12.13 1.96
CA VAL A 128 20.01 11.78 0.59
C VAL A 128 19.90 10.29 0.36
N ILE A 129 20.37 9.46 1.29
CA ILE A 129 20.25 7.99 1.18
C ILE A 129 18.79 7.59 1.16
N LEU A 130 18.00 8.01 2.15
CA LEU A 130 16.58 7.64 2.24
C LEU A 130 15.77 8.22 1.08
N GLY A 131 16.04 9.45 0.67
CA GLY A 131 15.33 10.11 -0.42
C GLY A 131 15.51 9.37 -1.76
N PHE A 132 16.76 9.12 -2.16
CA PHE A 132 17.03 8.47 -3.45
C PHE A 132 16.68 6.98 -3.48
N LEU A 133 16.88 6.24 -2.38
CA LEU A 133 16.41 4.84 -2.34
C LEU A 133 14.88 4.76 -2.40
N THR A 134 14.18 5.70 -1.73
CA THR A 134 12.72 5.76 -1.78
C THR A 134 12.24 6.09 -3.20
N PHE A 135 12.91 7.00 -3.89
CA PHE A 135 12.60 7.35 -5.27
C PHE A 135 12.62 6.12 -6.19
N THR A 136 13.76 5.46 -6.31
CA THR A 136 13.88 4.31 -7.22
C THR A 136 13.12 3.09 -6.74
N GLY A 137 13.07 2.84 -5.44
CA GLY A 137 12.28 1.76 -4.86
C GLY A 137 10.79 1.93 -5.15
N SER A 138 10.26 3.13 -4.96
CA SER A 138 8.85 3.44 -5.23
C SER A 138 8.51 3.42 -6.72
N LEU A 139 9.42 3.85 -7.60
CA LEU A 139 9.26 3.69 -9.05
C LEU A 139 9.19 2.21 -9.46
N MET A 140 10.07 1.37 -8.89
CA MET A 140 10.04 -0.07 -9.12
C MET A 140 8.74 -0.70 -8.61
N ALA A 141 8.26 -0.31 -7.43
CA ALA A 141 7.00 -0.77 -6.87
C ALA A 141 5.81 -0.36 -7.75
N ALA A 142 5.74 0.91 -8.15
CA ALA A 142 4.72 1.41 -9.07
C ALA A 142 4.73 0.66 -10.40
N GLY A 143 5.92 0.44 -10.98
CA GLY A 143 6.08 -0.28 -12.23
C GLY A 143 5.69 -1.75 -12.17
N LYS A 144 5.97 -2.44 -11.04
CA LYS A 144 5.47 -3.81 -10.79
C LYS A 144 3.94 -3.84 -10.65
N LEU A 145 3.37 -2.90 -9.91
CA LEU A 145 1.91 -2.81 -9.75
C LEU A 145 1.18 -2.48 -11.05
N GLN A 146 1.81 -1.69 -11.93
CA GLN A 146 1.29 -1.33 -13.25
C GLN A 146 1.55 -2.43 -14.29
N GLU A 147 2.24 -3.51 -13.92
CA GLU A 147 2.62 -4.61 -14.81
C GLU A 147 3.39 -4.13 -16.04
N VAL A 148 4.30 -3.16 -15.83
CA VAL A 148 5.11 -2.60 -16.93
C VAL A 148 5.98 -3.68 -17.56
N ARG A 149 5.91 -3.83 -18.90
CA ARG A 149 6.45 -4.95 -19.67
C ARG A 149 7.94 -5.26 -19.44
N TRP A 150 8.75 -4.26 -19.17
CA TRP A 150 10.20 -4.40 -18.98
C TRP A 150 10.61 -4.53 -17.50
N ILE A 151 9.66 -4.46 -16.56
CA ILE A 151 9.90 -4.68 -15.13
C ILE A 151 9.46 -6.10 -14.77
N PRO A 152 10.34 -6.93 -14.16
CA PRO A 152 9.98 -8.30 -13.78
C PRO A 152 8.86 -8.33 -12.76
N GLN A 153 7.74 -8.99 -13.08
CA GLN A 153 6.60 -9.14 -12.18
C GLN A 153 6.84 -10.19 -11.09
N ARG A 154 7.57 -11.24 -11.46
CA ARG A 154 7.96 -12.29 -10.52
C ARG A 154 9.18 -11.85 -9.71
N PRO A 155 9.33 -12.34 -8.47
CA PRO A 155 10.55 -12.12 -7.69
C PRO A 155 11.79 -12.57 -8.48
N VAL A 156 12.76 -11.67 -8.62
CA VAL A 156 14.08 -12.01 -9.17
C VAL A 156 15.04 -12.16 -8.02
N THR A 157 15.46 -13.38 -7.77
CA THR A 157 16.41 -13.72 -6.70
C THR A 157 17.67 -14.34 -7.29
N TYR A 158 18.81 -14.07 -6.66
CA TYR A 158 20.10 -14.61 -7.07
C TYR A 158 20.94 -14.98 -5.85
N PRO A 159 21.88 -15.94 -5.97
CA PRO A 159 22.77 -16.32 -4.89
C PRO A 159 23.57 -15.13 -4.36
N GLY A 160 23.65 -14.95 -3.04
CA GLY A 160 24.38 -13.84 -2.42
C GLY A 160 23.68 -12.48 -2.45
N GLN A 161 22.42 -12.42 -2.87
CA GLN A 161 21.64 -11.18 -2.97
C GLN A 161 21.68 -10.33 -1.70
N ASN A 162 21.50 -10.94 -0.53
CA ASN A 162 21.53 -10.22 0.75
C ASN A 162 22.88 -9.61 1.02
N LEU A 163 23.96 -10.30 0.66
CA LEU A 163 25.33 -9.77 0.81
C LEU A 163 25.56 -8.57 -0.10
N VAL A 164 25.07 -8.64 -1.36
CA VAL A 164 25.17 -7.52 -2.30
C VAL A 164 24.36 -6.32 -1.80
N ASN A 165 23.12 -6.54 -1.40
CA ASN A 165 22.22 -5.47 -0.93
C ASN A 165 22.79 -4.79 0.34
N LEU A 166 23.20 -5.59 1.33
CA LEU A 166 23.81 -5.08 2.55
C LEU A 166 25.17 -4.42 2.27
N GLY A 167 25.95 -4.95 1.31
CA GLY A 167 27.21 -4.38 0.89
C GLY A 167 27.05 -2.99 0.26
N VAL A 168 26.05 -2.82 -0.61
CA VAL A 168 25.72 -1.51 -1.23
C VAL A 168 25.29 -0.51 -0.17
N LEU A 169 24.41 -0.91 0.75
CA LEU A 169 23.96 -0.05 1.84
C LEU A 169 25.11 0.30 2.81
N ALA A 170 25.92 -0.69 3.17
CA ALA A 170 27.08 -0.49 4.03
C ALA A 170 28.13 0.46 3.38
N ALA A 171 28.38 0.30 2.07
CA ALA A 171 29.27 1.20 1.34
C ALA A 171 28.75 2.65 1.34
N ALA A 172 27.44 2.85 1.11
CA ALA A 172 26.84 4.18 1.21
C ALA A 172 26.96 4.74 2.64
N GLY A 173 26.73 3.92 3.67
CA GLY A 173 26.86 4.30 5.07
C GLY A 173 28.28 4.66 5.47
N VAL A 174 29.27 3.86 5.07
CA VAL A 174 30.69 4.12 5.34
C VAL A 174 31.15 5.42 4.66
N LEU A 175 30.83 5.61 3.39
CA LEU A 175 31.10 6.87 2.69
C LEU A 175 30.39 8.04 3.35
N GLY A 176 29.18 7.85 3.85
CA GLY A 176 28.43 8.86 4.61
C GLY A 176 29.14 9.24 5.90
N VAL A 177 29.61 8.27 6.68
CA VAL A 177 30.40 8.53 7.90
C VAL A 177 31.71 9.27 7.57
N MET A 178 32.42 8.85 6.52
CA MET A 178 33.64 9.54 6.06
C MET A 178 33.33 10.99 5.67
N LEU A 179 32.19 11.23 4.99
CA LEU A 179 31.75 12.57 4.61
C LEU A 179 31.45 13.45 5.84
N VAL A 180 30.81 12.88 6.88
CA VAL A 180 30.51 13.57 8.15
C VAL A 180 31.80 13.97 8.89
N LEU A 181 32.78 13.07 8.86
CA LEU A 181 34.08 13.34 9.53
C LEU A 181 34.95 14.35 8.76
N HIS A 182 34.89 14.35 7.44
CA HIS A 182 35.73 15.18 6.57
C HIS A 182 34.91 15.83 5.44
N PRO A 183 33.94 16.71 5.75
CA PRO A 183 32.97 17.23 4.77
C PRO A 183 33.59 18.16 3.71
N THR A 184 34.72 18.79 4.01
CA THR A 184 35.44 19.72 3.11
C THR A 184 36.64 19.10 2.40
N ALA A 185 36.82 17.79 2.54
CA ALA A 185 37.93 17.10 1.88
C ALA A 185 37.78 17.17 0.33
N PRO A 186 38.91 17.21 -0.42
CA PRO A 186 38.83 17.28 -1.90
C PRO A 186 38.03 16.17 -2.57
N TRP A 187 37.92 15.02 -1.93
CA TRP A 187 37.13 13.86 -2.40
C TRP A 187 35.63 13.92 -2.01
N ALA A 188 35.26 14.82 -1.07
CA ALA A 188 33.89 14.87 -0.53
C ALA A 188 32.80 15.03 -1.60
N PRO A 189 32.92 15.90 -2.64
CA PRO A 189 31.93 16.01 -3.69
C PRO A 189 31.79 14.73 -4.54
N THR A 190 32.87 13.98 -4.70
CA THR A 190 32.86 12.73 -5.43
C THR A 190 32.19 11.62 -4.60
N ALA A 191 32.59 11.51 -3.30
CA ALA A 191 31.93 10.56 -2.38
C ALA A 191 30.43 10.81 -2.27
N PHE A 192 30.02 12.07 -2.20
CA PHE A 192 28.60 12.44 -2.15
C PHE A 192 27.84 11.94 -3.40
N ARG A 193 28.38 12.13 -4.60
CA ARG A 193 27.81 11.60 -5.85
C ARG A 193 27.74 10.08 -5.87
N VAL A 194 28.77 9.40 -5.31
CA VAL A 194 28.77 7.94 -5.17
C VAL A 194 27.67 7.48 -4.20
N ILE A 195 27.48 8.16 -3.07
CA ILE A 195 26.39 7.88 -2.12
C ILE A 195 25.05 7.98 -2.81
N MET A 196 24.80 9.03 -3.60
CA MET A 196 23.56 9.17 -4.39
C MET A 196 23.37 7.99 -5.34
N GLY A 197 24.40 7.61 -6.08
CA GLY A 197 24.35 6.46 -7.01
C GLY A 197 24.10 5.14 -6.30
N LEU A 198 24.72 4.89 -5.16
CA LEU A 198 24.51 3.69 -4.35
C LEU A 198 23.09 3.67 -3.76
N ALA A 199 22.55 4.80 -3.32
CA ALA A 199 21.18 4.90 -2.81
C ALA A 199 20.13 4.60 -3.92
N LEU A 200 20.33 5.17 -5.12
CA LEU A 200 19.49 4.88 -6.29
C LEU A 200 19.55 3.38 -6.66
N LEU A 201 20.72 2.79 -6.67
CA LEU A 201 20.91 1.38 -6.95
C LEU A 201 20.25 0.51 -5.88
N PHE A 202 20.45 0.84 -4.61
CA PHE A 202 19.88 0.08 -3.50
C PHE A 202 18.36 0.07 -3.52
N GLY A 203 17.69 1.19 -3.88
CA GLY A 203 16.24 1.23 -4.00
C GLY A 203 15.72 0.25 -5.05
N VAL A 204 16.40 0.09 -6.19
CA VAL A 204 16.06 -0.93 -7.20
C VAL A 204 16.30 -2.34 -6.66
N LEU A 205 17.47 -2.60 -6.07
CA LEU A 205 17.86 -3.91 -5.54
C LEU A 205 16.95 -4.36 -4.39
N LEU A 206 16.42 -3.42 -3.62
CA LEU A 206 15.49 -3.70 -2.52
C LEU A 206 14.17 -4.26 -3.03
N ILE A 207 13.63 -3.73 -4.14
CA ILE A 207 12.27 -4.04 -4.59
C ILE A 207 12.24 -5.15 -5.65
N ILE A 208 13.31 -5.38 -6.37
CA ILE A 208 13.34 -6.35 -7.46
C ILE A 208 13.00 -7.78 -7.02
N PRO A 209 13.42 -8.26 -5.82
CA PRO A 209 13.11 -9.62 -5.35
C PRO A 209 11.73 -9.76 -4.73
N ILE A 210 10.97 -8.68 -4.57
CA ILE A 210 9.68 -8.69 -3.89
C ILE A 210 8.55 -9.00 -4.85
N GLY A 211 7.67 -9.94 -4.48
CA GLY A 211 6.49 -10.31 -5.26
C GLY A 211 5.30 -9.37 -5.06
N GLY A 212 4.30 -9.49 -5.93
CA GLY A 212 3.09 -8.65 -5.88
C GLY A 212 2.26 -8.80 -4.60
N ALA A 213 2.30 -9.97 -3.96
CA ALA A 213 1.59 -10.23 -2.70
C ALA A 213 2.11 -9.38 -1.54
N ASP A 214 3.42 -9.13 -1.50
CA ASP A 214 4.07 -8.37 -0.42
C ASP A 214 4.11 -6.85 -0.71
N MET A 215 3.66 -6.41 -1.90
CA MET A 215 3.68 -5.00 -2.31
C MET A 215 2.95 -4.05 -1.36
N PRO A 216 1.80 -4.39 -0.76
CA PRO A 216 1.15 -3.52 0.21
C PRO A 216 2.06 -3.13 1.38
N THR A 217 2.76 -4.11 1.96
CA THR A 217 3.73 -3.87 3.04
C THR A 217 4.90 -3.02 2.57
N VAL A 218 5.41 -3.29 1.38
CA VAL A 218 6.52 -2.54 0.78
C VAL A 218 6.17 -1.08 0.57
N ILE A 219 4.97 -0.78 0.06
CA ILE A 219 4.50 0.60 -0.11
C ILE A 219 4.46 1.32 1.24
N SER A 220 3.99 0.66 2.29
CA SER A 220 3.99 1.23 3.65
C SER A 220 5.40 1.49 4.19
N ILE A 221 6.36 0.61 3.92
CA ILE A 221 7.77 0.80 4.29
C ILE A 221 8.36 1.98 3.52
N LEU A 222 8.10 2.07 2.22
CA LEU A 222 8.57 3.18 1.39
C LEU A 222 7.95 4.52 1.82
N ASN A 223 6.69 4.52 2.28
CA ASN A 223 6.08 5.68 2.93
C ASN A 223 6.86 6.09 4.18
N SER A 224 7.22 5.12 5.04
CA SER A 224 8.03 5.40 6.23
C SER A 224 9.39 6.01 5.86
N TYR A 225 10.05 5.51 4.83
CA TYR A 225 11.32 6.07 4.36
C TYR A 225 11.16 7.47 3.78
N ALA A 226 10.08 7.74 3.05
CA ALA A 226 9.75 9.08 2.58
C ALA A 226 9.56 10.06 3.75
N GLY A 227 8.78 9.66 4.76
CA GLY A 227 8.57 10.46 5.97
C GLY A 227 9.88 10.70 6.75
N LEU A 228 10.71 9.68 6.94
CA LEU A 228 12.01 9.82 7.61
C LEU A 228 12.98 10.70 6.81
N SER A 229 12.97 10.64 5.47
CA SER A 229 13.78 11.54 4.65
C SER A 229 13.30 12.99 4.79
N ALA A 230 11.99 13.22 4.94
CA ALA A 230 11.42 14.54 5.21
C ALA A 230 11.82 15.06 6.61
N VAL A 231 11.90 14.18 7.62
CA VAL A 231 12.43 14.55 8.95
C VAL A 231 13.87 15.03 8.83
N ALA A 232 14.71 14.25 8.14
CA ALA A 232 16.12 14.58 7.94
C ALA A 232 16.27 15.91 7.18
N MET A 233 15.49 16.12 6.11
CA MET A 233 15.41 17.38 5.38
C MET A 233 14.99 18.54 6.28
N GLY A 234 14.03 18.32 7.19
CA GLY A 234 13.60 19.31 8.16
C GLY A 234 14.75 19.75 9.12
N PHE A 235 15.63 18.83 9.51
CA PHE A 235 16.83 19.16 10.29
C PHE A 235 17.89 19.90 9.46
N VAL A 236 18.05 19.54 8.20
CA VAL A 236 18.98 20.23 7.28
C VAL A 236 18.54 21.67 7.05
N LEU A 237 17.24 21.90 6.82
CA LEU A 237 16.65 23.20 6.54
C LEU A 237 16.24 24.00 7.81
N ASP A 238 16.46 23.48 9.01
CA ASP A 238 15.95 24.03 10.28
C ASP A 238 14.44 24.31 10.27
N ASN A 239 13.68 23.43 9.63
CA ASN A 239 12.23 23.55 9.45
C ASN A 239 11.47 22.59 10.37
N ARG A 240 10.98 23.10 11.50
CA ARG A 240 10.27 22.32 12.53
C ARG A 240 8.93 21.71 12.02
N LEU A 241 8.23 22.42 11.13
CA LEU A 241 7.00 21.93 10.55
C LEU A 241 7.28 20.65 9.73
N LEU A 242 8.35 20.68 8.92
CA LEU A 242 8.74 19.55 8.09
C LEU A 242 9.21 18.36 8.93
N VAL A 243 9.95 18.60 10.02
CA VAL A 243 10.29 17.54 11.00
C VAL A 243 9.05 16.89 11.57
N THR A 244 8.06 17.70 12.00
CA THR A 244 6.83 17.16 12.61
C THR A 244 5.98 16.40 11.59
N ALA A 245 5.75 16.97 10.41
CA ALA A 245 4.98 16.33 9.35
C ALA A 245 5.63 15.02 8.87
N GLY A 246 6.95 15.04 8.66
CA GLY A 246 7.70 13.85 8.28
C GLY A 246 7.69 12.76 9.38
N ALA A 247 7.75 13.14 10.66
CA ALA A 247 7.66 12.20 11.78
C ALA A 247 6.28 11.54 11.86
N LEU A 248 5.20 12.30 11.64
CA LEU A 248 3.83 11.76 11.58
C LEU A 248 3.67 10.79 10.42
N ASP A 249 4.11 11.16 9.24
CA ASP A 249 4.03 10.33 8.04
C ASP A 249 4.91 9.07 8.17
N GLY A 250 6.17 9.24 8.54
CA GLY A 250 7.11 8.12 8.70
C GLY A 250 6.69 7.12 9.77
N SER A 251 6.18 7.60 10.90
CA SER A 251 5.69 6.72 11.98
C SER A 251 4.42 5.98 11.56
N SER A 252 3.48 6.64 10.87
CA SER A 252 2.26 5.98 10.38
C SER A 252 2.59 4.87 9.38
N GLY A 253 3.49 5.11 8.43
CA GLY A 253 3.96 4.09 7.49
C GLY A 253 4.65 2.91 8.17
N LEU A 254 5.48 3.16 9.19
CA LEU A 254 6.14 2.11 9.96
C LEU A 254 5.15 1.24 10.74
N ILE A 255 4.24 1.87 11.48
CA ILE A 255 3.20 1.16 12.23
C ILE A 255 2.35 0.31 11.31
N LEU A 256 1.89 0.88 10.19
CA LEU A 256 1.08 0.17 9.20
C LEU A 256 1.84 -1.03 8.60
N SER A 257 3.13 -0.88 8.28
CA SER A 257 3.94 -1.98 7.75
C SER A 257 4.12 -3.12 8.77
N ILE A 258 4.25 -2.81 10.07
CA ILE A 258 4.32 -3.81 11.14
C ILE A 258 2.99 -4.56 11.27
N ILE A 259 1.86 -3.84 11.26
CA ILE A 259 0.52 -4.45 11.32
C ILE A 259 0.32 -5.39 10.13
N MET A 260 0.68 -4.96 8.92
CA MET A 260 0.55 -5.78 7.73
C MET A 260 1.48 -7.01 7.75
N CYS A 261 2.71 -6.87 8.24
CA CYS A 261 3.60 -8.01 8.43
C CYS A 261 2.98 -9.06 9.36
N ARG A 262 2.36 -8.62 10.47
CA ARG A 262 1.63 -9.50 11.39
C ARG A 262 0.44 -10.17 10.71
N ALA A 263 -0.36 -9.41 9.97
CA ALA A 263 -1.52 -9.94 9.24
C ALA A 263 -1.15 -10.96 8.16
N MET A 264 0.10 -10.93 7.65
CA MET A 264 0.62 -11.91 6.70
C MET A 264 1.44 -13.03 7.36
N ASN A 265 1.56 -13.03 8.70
CA ASN A 265 2.49 -13.88 9.44
C ASN A 265 3.93 -13.83 8.89
N ARG A 266 4.38 -12.63 8.52
CA ARG A 266 5.74 -12.37 8.02
C ARG A 266 6.53 -11.57 9.04
N SER A 267 7.81 -11.91 9.22
CA SER A 267 8.71 -11.07 9.99
C SER A 267 9.01 -9.77 9.22
N PHE A 268 8.92 -8.63 9.92
CA PHE A 268 9.27 -7.33 9.35
C PHE A 268 10.70 -7.30 8.79
N THR A 269 11.66 -7.94 9.50
CA THR A 269 13.04 -8.07 9.04
C THR A 269 13.15 -8.94 7.79
N ASN A 270 12.32 -9.98 7.66
CA ASN A 270 12.28 -10.78 6.44
C ASN A 270 11.69 -10.01 5.26
N VAL A 271 10.78 -9.08 5.51
CA VAL A 271 10.26 -8.19 4.45
C VAL A 271 11.33 -7.19 4.01
N LEU A 272 12.17 -6.67 4.92
CA LEU A 272 13.22 -5.70 4.60
C LEU A 272 14.49 -6.34 4.01
N PHE A 273 14.93 -7.47 4.57
CA PHE A 273 16.26 -8.04 4.32
C PHE A 273 16.23 -9.52 3.95
N GLY A 274 15.08 -10.16 4.07
CA GLY A 274 14.95 -11.58 3.81
C GLY A 274 15.01 -11.90 2.31
N ALA A 275 15.49 -13.09 2.00
CA ALA A 275 15.24 -13.68 0.70
C ALA A 275 13.73 -13.93 0.61
N PHE A 276 13.01 -12.98 0.04
CA PHE A 276 11.60 -13.13 -0.26
C PHE A 276 11.41 -14.35 -1.13
N GLY A 277 10.83 -15.37 -0.51
CA GLY A 277 10.35 -16.52 -1.24
C GLY A 277 11.45 -17.31 -1.93
N SER A 278 12.28 -18.01 -1.17
CA SER A 278 12.49 -19.40 -1.58
C SER A 278 11.09 -20.05 -1.49
N VAL A 279 10.28 -19.85 -2.51
CA VAL A 279 9.11 -20.70 -2.74
C VAL A 279 9.70 -22.08 -2.98
N GLN A 280 9.87 -22.82 -1.90
CA GLN A 280 9.96 -24.26 -2.02
C GLN A 280 8.66 -24.62 -2.73
N LYS A 281 8.77 -25.07 -3.97
CA LYS A 281 7.65 -25.70 -4.66
C LYS A 281 7.30 -26.94 -3.85
N VAL A 282 6.47 -26.75 -2.86
CA VAL A 282 5.79 -27.85 -2.20
C VAL A 282 4.85 -28.37 -3.26
N LYS A 283 5.29 -29.42 -3.97
CA LYS A 283 4.36 -30.23 -4.73
C LYS A 283 3.42 -30.81 -3.69
N VAL A 284 2.25 -30.24 -3.57
CA VAL A 284 1.13 -30.91 -2.91
C VAL A 284 0.80 -32.10 -3.81
N ILE A 285 1.33 -33.27 -3.45
CA ILE A 285 0.94 -34.56 -4.03
C ILE A 285 -0.34 -34.92 -3.28
N GLY A 286 -1.45 -34.34 -3.69
CA GLY A 286 -2.79 -34.72 -3.30
C GLY A 286 -3.55 -35.17 -4.55
N GLU A 287 -4.43 -36.15 -4.39
CA GLU A 287 -5.40 -36.51 -5.42
C GLU A 287 -6.05 -35.23 -5.97
N GLN A 288 -6.09 -35.09 -7.29
CA GLN A 288 -6.78 -33.99 -7.94
C GLN A 288 -8.27 -34.12 -7.65
N LYS A 289 -8.71 -33.51 -6.55
CA LYS A 289 -10.14 -33.35 -6.28
C LYS A 289 -10.74 -32.47 -7.38
N GLU A 290 -11.85 -32.88 -7.95
CA GLU A 290 -12.54 -32.11 -8.97
C GLU A 290 -13.20 -30.88 -8.36
N TRP A 291 -13.12 -29.76 -9.07
CA TRP A 291 -13.82 -28.54 -8.72
C TRP A 291 -15.30 -28.70 -9.08
N LYS A 292 -16.18 -28.60 -8.11
CA LYS A 292 -17.63 -28.59 -8.35
C LYS A 292 -18.02 -27.26 -8.96
N GLN A 293 -18.81 -27.27 -10.01
CA GLN A 293 -19.28 -26.07 -10.68
C GLN A 293 -20.78 -25.90 -10.48
N GLU A 294 -21.21 -24.67 -10.25
CA GLU A 294 -22.63 -24.32 -10.15
C GLU A 294 -23.04 -23.37 -11.28
N SER A 295 -24.31 -23.37 -11.61
CA SER A 295 -24.89 -22.40 -12.53
C SER A 295 -25.23 -21.08 -11.83
N VAL A 296 -25.40 -20.01 -12.60
CA VAL A 296 -25.82 -18.72 -12.06
C VAL A 296 -27.19 -18.80 -11.42
N GLU A 297 -28.11 -19.60 -12.03
CA GLU A 297 -29.46 -19.83 -11.55
C GLU A 297 -29.44 -20.56 -10.20
N GLY A 298 -28.69 -21.66 -10.08
CA GLY A 298 -28.54 -22.40 -8.82
C GLY A 298 -27.93 -21.56 -7.73
N ALA A 299 -26.90 -20.79 -8.06
CA ALA A 299 -26.29 -19.87 -7.11
C ALA A 299 -27.24 -18.75 -6.64
N ALA A 300 -28.09 -18.22 -7.54
CA ALA A 300 -29.12 -17.25 -7.19
C ALA A 300 -30.17 -17.83 -6.22
N GLN A 301 -30.57 -19.07 -6.42
CA GLN A 301 -31.51 -19.77 -5.51
C GLN A 301 -30.90 -19.98 -4.11
N LEU A 302 -29.61 -20.36 -4.05
CA LEU A 302 -28.89 -20.49 -2.77
C LEU A 302 -28.81 -19.15 -2.02
N LEU A 303 -28.53 -18.05 -2.73
CA LEU A 303 -28.50 -16.72 -2.15
C LEU A 303 -29.88 -16.22 -1.69
N GLU A 304 -30.93 -16.54 -2.42
CA GLU A 304 -32.32 -16.15 -2.09
C GLU A 304 -32.85 -16.85 -0.84
N GLN A 305 -32.47 -18.11 -0.63
CA GLN A 305 -32.87 -18.91 0.54
C GLN A 305 -32.01 -18.63 1.79
N ALA A 306 -30.92 -17.93 1.65
CA ALA A 306 -30.00 -17.65 2.75
C ALA A 306 -30.61 -16.61 3.72
N ARG A 307 -30.31 -16.76 5.01
CA ARG A 307 -30.57 -15.73 6.03
C ARG A 307 -29.38 -14.82 6.24
N LEU A 308 -28.18 -15.41 6.19
CA LEU A 308 -26.91 -14.71 6.33
C LEU A 308 -25.99 -15.03 5.15
N VAL A 309 -25.63 -14.01 4.41
CA VAL A 309 -24.62 -14.05 3.34
C VAL A 309 -23.42 -13.25 3.74
N VAL A 310 -22.24 -13.86 3.67
CA VAL A 310 -20.96 -13.16 3.91
C VAL A 310 -20.21 -13.04 2.58
N VAL A 311 -20.05 -11.82 2.10
CA VAL A 311 -19.28 -11.51 0.89
C VAL A 311 -17.82 -11.33 1.25
N ILE A 312 -16.94 -12.05 0.58
CA ILE A 312 -15.48 -12.02 0.82
C ILE A 312 -14.81 -11.43 -0.42
N PRO A 313 -14.59 -10.10 -0.46
CA PRO A 313 -13.98 -9.45 -1.60
C PRO A 313 -12.46 -9.66 -1.64
N GLY A 314 -11.93 -9.86 -2.83
CA GLY A 314 -10.51 -9.95 -3.06
C GLY A 314 -10.06 -9.11 -4.25
N TYR A 315 -8.77 -9.21 -4.60
CA TYR A 315 -8.18 -8.43 -5.69
C TYR A 315 -8.86 -8.66 -7.04
N GLY A 316 -9.39 -9.86 -7.29
CA GLY A 316 -10.13 -10.16 -8.51
C GLY A 316 -11.41 -9.32 -8.69
N MET A 317 -12.07 -8.93 -7.60
CA MET A 317 -13.19 -7.98 -7.63
C MET A 317 -12.73 -6.61 -8.14
N ALA A 318 -11.57 -6.14 -7.64
CA ALA A 318 -10.97 -4.86 -8.07
C ALA A 318 -10.60 -4.87 -9.56
N VAL A 319 -9.94 -5.92 -10.03
CA VAL A 319 -9.54 -6.07 -11.44
C VAL A 319 -10.74 -6.10 -12.38
N ALA A 320 -11.81 -6.79 -11.99
CA ALA A 320 -13.05 -6.84 -12.76
C ALA A 320 -13.90 -5.57 -12.65
N GLN A 321 -13.51 -4.61 -11.76
CA GLN A 321 -14.33 -3.44 -11.41
C GLN A 321 -15.77 -3.82 -11.08
N ALA A 322 -15.93 -4.87 -10.25
CA ALA A 322 -17.22 -5.46 -9.95
C ALA A 322 -17.93 -4.80 -8.75
N GLN A 323 -17.31 -3.85 -8.05
CA GLN A 323 -17.79 -3.26 -6.81
C GLN A 323 -19.22 -2.67 -6.93
N HIS A 324 -19.56 -2.03 -8.06
CA HIS A 324 -20.89 -1.49 -8.27
C HIS A 324 -21.94 -2.61 -8.49
N LYS A 325 -21.56 -3.71 -9.14
CA LYS A 325 -22.46 -4.89 -9.26
C LYS A 325 -22.62 -5.62 -7.94
N VAL A 326 -21.60 -5.63 -7.09
CA VAL A 326 -21.68 -6.13 -5.71
C VAL A 326 -22.66 -5.27 -4.90
N ARG A 327 -22.68 -3.94 -5.10
CA ARG A 327 -23.68 -3.07 -4.48
C ARG A 327 -25.09 -3.42 -4.93
N GLU A 328 -25.31 -3.59 -6.22
CA GLU A 328 -26.63 -4.00 -6.75
C GLU A 328 -27.08 -5.35 -6.14
N LEU A 329 -26.14 -6.32 -6.01
CA LEU A 329 -26.41 -7.60 -5.36
C LEU A 329 -26.78 -7.43 -3.87
N TYR A 330 -26.02 -6.61 -3.15
CA TYR A 330 -26.30 -6.25 -1.76
C TYR A 330 -27.72 -5.70 -1.60
N ASP A 331 -28.10 -4.74 -2.43
CA ASP A 331 -29.44 -4.11 -2.40
C ASP A 331 -30.55 -5.12 -2.70
N GLN A 332 -30.32 -6.04 -3.66
CA GLN A 332 -31.32 -7.08 -4.01
C GLN A 332 -31.53 -8.08 -2.86
N LEU A 333 -30.45 -8.53 -2.23
CA LEU A 333 -30.51 -9.48 -1.11
C LEU A 333 -31.13 -8.82 0.14
N THR A 334 -30.72 -7.62 0.47
CA THR A 334 -31.23 -6.87 1.63
C THR A 334 -32.73 -6.56 1.49
N LYS A 335 -33.21 -6.20 0.30
CA LYS A 335 -34.63 -6.01 0.01
C LYS A 335 -35.48 -7.29 0.24
N ARG A 336 -34.85 -8.46 0.17
CA ARG A 336 -35.50 -9.76 0.42
C ARG A 336 -35.39 -10.20 1.89
N GLY A 337 -34.80 -9.35 2.77
CA GLY A 337 -34.64 -9.65 4.17
C GLY A 337 -33.40 -10.50 4.49
N VAL A 338 -32.52 -10.71 3.53
CA VAL A 338 -31.23 -11.39 3.75
C VAL A 338 -30.26 -10.44 4.45
N THR A 339 -29.64 -10.89 5.52
CA THR A 339 -28.54 -10.16 6.17
C THR A 339 -27.28 -10.37 5.34
N VAL A 340 -26.67 -9.26 4.87
CA VAL A 340 -25.43 -9.31 4.07
C VAL A 340 -24.34 -8.59 4.80
N LYS A 341 -23.21 -9.26 5.06
CA LYS A 341 -22.00 -8.74 5.65
C LYS A 341 -20.82 -8.89 4.68
N PHE A 342 -19.82 -8.02 4.83
CA PHE A 342 -18.58 -8.08 4.04
C PHE A 342 -17.42 -8.41 4.95
N ALA A 343 -16.77 -9.54 4.72
CA ALA A 343 -15.59 -9.96 5.47
C ALA A 343 -14.33 -9.37 4.84
N ILE A 344 -13.68 -8.46 5.53
CA ILE A 344 -12.50 -7.76 5.03
C ILE A 344 -11.24 -8.35 5.63
N HIS A 345 -10.36 -8.83 4.77
CA HIS A 345 -9.03 -9.26 5.19
C HIS A 345 -8.04 -8.08 5.08
N PRO A 346 -7.20 -7.81 6.11
CA PRO A 346 -6.31 -6.65 6.13
C PRO A 346 -5.36 -6.54 4.94
N VAL A 347 -4.96 -7.68 4.36
CA VAL A 347 -4.03 -7.73 3.21
C VAL A 347 -4.72 -8.08 1.88
N ALA A 348 -6.06 -8.11 1.85
CA ALA A 348 -6.78 -8.29 0.59
C ALA A 348 -6.54 -7.11 -0.35
N GLY A 349 -6.03 -7.37 -1.55
CA GLY A 349 -5.77 -6.32 -2.53
C GLY A 349 -4.29 -6.03 -2.78
N ARG A 350 -3.97 -4.79 -3.13
CA ARG A 350 -2.60 -4.31 -3.44
C ARG A 350 -2.16 -3.11 -2.60
N MET A 351 -2.98 -2.66 -1.66
CA MET A 351 -2.66 -1.64 -0.67
C MET A 351 -3.46 -1.87 0.60
N PRO A 352 -3.07 -1.32 1.76
CA PRO A 352 -3.88 -1.35 2.97
C PRO A 352 -5.27 -0.76 2.73
N GLY A 353 -6.30 -1.45 3.24
CA GLY A 353 -7.69 -0.98 3.10
C GLY A 353 -8.24 -0.97 1.67
N HIS A 354 -7.60 -1.68 0.71
CA HIS A 354 -8.01 -1.66 -0.69
C HIS A 354 -9.48 -2.05 -0.87
N MET A 355 -9.96 -3.08 -0.17
CA MET A 355 -11.35 -3.50 -0.27
C MET A 355 -12.31 -2.50 0.36
N ASN A 356 -11.94 -1.88 1.48
CA ASN A 356 -12.73 -0.82 2.12
C ASN A 356 -12.96 0.36 1.18
N VAL A 357 -11.91 0.79 0.48
CA VAL A 357 -11.98 1.90 -0.49
C VAL A 357 -12.92 1.58 -1.64
N LEU A 358 -12.83 0.37 -2.23
CA LEU A 358 -13.69 -0.04 -3.34
C LEU A 358 -15.15 -0.21 -2.93
N LEU A 359 -15.41 -0.76 -1.74
CA LEU A 359 -16.77 -0.90 -1.23
C LEU A 359 -17.36 0.45 -0.84
N ALA A 360 -16.56 1.37 -0.33
CA ALA A 360 -16.98 2.76 -0.08
C ALA A 360 -17.29 3.52 -1.38
N GLU A 361 -16.51 3.30 -2.46
CA GLU A 361 -16.81 3.85 -3.79
C GLU A 361 -18.18 3.38 -4.31
N ALA A 362 -18.53 2.14 -4.00
CA ALA A 362 -19.84 1.57 -4.38
C ALA A 362 -20.96 1.91 -3.38
N ASP A 363 -20.74 2.83 -2.44
CA ASP A 363 -21.68 3.23 -1.39
C ASP A 363 -22.20 2.05 -0.53
N ILE A 364 -21.41 1.00 -0.33
CA ILE A 364 -21.74 -0.06 0.63
C ILE A 364 -21.74 0.56 2.04
N PRO A 365 -22.80 0.34 2.85
CA PRO A 365 -22.86 0.86 4.21
C PRO A 365 -21.68 0.35 5.04
N TYR A 366 -21.01 1.26 5.73
CA TYR A 366 -19.83 0.90 6.54
C TYR A 366 -20.18 -0.08 7.67
N THR A 367 -21.44 -0.06 8.12
CA THR A 367 -21.97 -0.98 9.14
C THR A 367 -22.12 -2.43 8.63
N ALA A 368 -21.97 -2.66 7.33
CA ALA A 368 -21.97 -4.00 6.75
C ALA A 368 -20.56 -4.57 6.57
N LEU A 369 -19.51 -3.77 6.83
CA LEU A 369 -18.11 -4.18 6.74
C LEU A 369 -17.65 -4.68 8.11
N GLU A 370 -17.17 -5.91 8.14
CA GLU A 370 -16.66 -6.56 9.35
C GLU A 370 -15.19 -6.95 9.13
N GLU A 371 -14.37 -6.76 10.13
CA GLU A 371 -12.99 -7.24 10.10
C GLU A 371 -12.94 -8.77 10.28
N MET A 372 -11.85 -9.37 9.83
CA MET A 372 -11.66 -10.82 9.85
C MET A 372 -11.89 -11.42 11.25
N ASP A 373 -11.37 -10.77 12.30
CA ASP A 373 -11.46 -11.25 13.68
C ASP A 373 -12.90 -11.16 14.23
N GLU A 374 -13.71 -10.27 13.69
CA GLU A 374 -15.12 -10.09 14.06
C GLU A 374 -16.01 -11.09 13.33
N ILE A 375 -15.78 -11.31 12.03
CA ILE A 375 -16.63 -12.17 11.21
C ILE A 375 -16.32 -13.67 11.34
N ASN A 376 -15.06 -14.06 11.60
CA ASN A 376 -14.68 -15.47 11.70
C ASN A 376 -15.49 -16.27 12.73
N PRO A 377 -15.84 -15.76 13.91
CA PRO A 377 -16.74 -16.45 14.85
C PRO A 377 -18.15 -16.70 14.30
N GLU A 378 -18.62 -15.88 13.36
CA GLU A 378 -19.95 -16.00 12.77
C GLU A 378 -19.99 -16.95 11.55
N MET A 379 -18.83 -17.26 10.95
CA MET A 379 -18.76 -18.07 9.72
C MET A 379 -19.47 -19.44 9.83
N PRO A 380 -19.45 -20.17 10.97
CA PRO A 380 -20.23 -21.41 11.10
C PRO A 380 -21.76 -21.23 10.99
N GLN A 381 -22.27 -20.02 11.22
CA GLN A 381 -23.68 -19.68 11.10
C GLN A 381 -24.04 -19.12 9.72
N CYS A 382 -23.02 -18.80 8.91
CA CYS A 382 -23.18 -18.27 7.56
C CYS A 382 -23.80 -19.32 6.64
N ASP A 383 -24.92 -18.97 6.00
CA ASP A 383 -25.57 -19.88 5.05
C ASP A 383 -24.80 -19.91 3.73
N VAL A 384 -24.36 -18.75 3.23
CA VAL A 384 -23.58 -18.66 1.98
C VAL A 384 -22.42 -17.69 2.14
N ALA A 385 -21.19 -18.19 1.99
CA ALA A 385 -20.00 -17.38 1.83
C ALA A 385 -19.72 -17.15 0.34
N LEU A 386 -19.82 -15.89 -0.11
CA LEU A 386 -19.60 -15.51 -1.50
C LEU A 386 -18.19 -14.94 -1.67
N VAL A 387 -17.27 -15.74 -2.19
CA VAL A 387 -15.88 -15.36 -2.43
C VAL A 387 -15.75 -14.71 -3.81
N ILE A 388 -15.34 -13.45 -3.87
CA ILE A 388 -15.26 -12.69 -5.12
C ILE A 388 -13.80 -12.34 -5.40
N GLY A 389 -13.11 -13.18 -6.17
CA GLY A 389 -11.73 -12.93 -6.60
C GLY A 389 -10.71 -12.86 -5.46
N ALA A 390 -11.00 -13.48 -4.31
CA ALA A 390 -10.03 -13.76 -3.26
C ALA A 390 -9.39 -15.14 -3.53
N ASN A 391 -8.18 -15.38 -2.99
CA ASN A 391 -7.51 -16.68 -3.08
C ASN A 391 -6.77 -17.00 -1.78
N ASP A 392 -5.60 -16.41 -1.56
CA ASP A 392 -4.71 -16.77 -0.45
C ASP A 392 -5.34 -16.49 0.92
N VAL A 393 -6.13 -15.42 1.03
CA VAL A 393 -6.79 -14.96 2.26
C VAL A 393 -7.97 -15.83 2.72
N VAL A 394 -8.36 -16.81 1.93
CA VAL A 394 -9.40 -17.81 2.24
C VAL A 394 -8.89 -19.24 2.10
N ASN A 395 -7.58 -19.45 1.99
CA ASN A 395 -6.99 -20.74 1.72
C ASN A 395 -6.69 -21.52 3.02
N PRO A 396 -7.36 -22.63 3.29
CA PRO A 396 -7.13 -23.44 4.49
C PRO A 396 -5.70 -23.99 4.61
N ALA A 397 -4.93 -24.08 3.51
CA ALA A 397 -3.52 -24.45 3.53
C ALA A 397 -2.67 -23.56 4.45
N ALA A 398 -3.13 -22.33 4.73
CA ALA A 398 -2.50 -21.45 5.71
C ALA A 398 -2.47 -22.05 7.13
N ARG A 399 -3.44 -22.89 7.47
CA ARG A 399 -3.53 -23.56 8.78
C ARG A 399 -2.89 -24.96 8.77
N THR A 400 -2.97 -25.66 7.66
CA THR A 400 -2.70 -27.12 7.60
C THR A 400 -1.36 -27.50 6.99
N VAL A 401 -0.86 -26.74 6.02
CA VAL A 401 0.33 -27.11 5.23
C VAL A 401 1.58 -26.41 5.76
N LYS A 402 2.35 -27.11 6.62
CA LYS A 402 3.67 -26.64 7.08
C LYS A 402 4.63 -26.52 5.87
N GLY A 403 5.24 -25.35 5.70
CA GLY A 403 6.11 -25.07 4.54
C GLY A 403 5.41 -24.37 3.37
N SER A 404 4.09 -24.19 3.41
CA SER A 404 3.38 -23.33 2.49
C SER A 404 3.84 -21.86 2.65
N PRO A 405 3.95 -21.09 1.56
CA PRO A 405 4.29 -19.66 1.62
C PRO A 405 3.34 -18.84 2.50
N ILE A 406 2.11 -19.32 2.69
CA ILE A 406 1.08 -18.66 3.51
C ILE A 406 0.88 -19.31 4.88
N TYR A 407 1.70 -20.31 5.26
CA TYR A 407 1.54 -21.00 6.54
C TYR A 407 1.60 -20.04 7.73
N GLY A 408 0.60 -20.17 8.63
CA GLY A 408 0.43 -19.31 9.80
C GLY A 408 -0.18 -17.95 9.50
N MET A 409 -0.49 -17.60 8.25
CA MET A 409 -1.24 -16.40 7.93
C MET A 409 -2.67 -16.55 8.45
N PRO A 410 -3.20 -15.59 9.21
CA PRO A 410 -4.63 -15.55 9.52
C PRO A 410 -5.43 -15.50 8.22
N ILE A 411 -6.55 -16.18 8.17
CA ILE A 411 -7.43 -16.22 7.00
C ILE A 411 -8.89 -16.05 7.41
N ILE A 412 -9.73 -15.65 6.48
CA ILE A 412 -11.18 -15.69 6.65
C ILE A 412 -11.63 -17.14 6.56
N ASP A 413 -12.37 -17.59 7.56
CA ASP A 413 -12.81 -18.97 7.73
C ASP A 413 -13.97 -19.36 6.79
N ALA A 414 -13.84 -19.04 5.51
CA ALA A 414 -14.86 -19.31 4.49
C ALA A 414 -15.24 -20.79 4.42
N ASP A 415 -14.30 -21.69 4.68
CA ASP A 415 -14.49 -23.15 4.73
C ASP A 415 -15.47 -23.61 5.80
N LYS A 416 -15.73 -22.79 6.82
CA LYS A 416 -16.70 -23.10 7.89
C LYS A 416 -18.15 -22.72 7.57
N ALA A 417 -18.40 -21.97 6.48
CA ALA A 417 -19.74 -21.65 6.04
C ALA A 417 -20.47 -22.90 5.56
N LYS A 418 -21.81 -22.91 5.61
CA LYS A 418 -22.61 -24.05 5.14
C LYS A 418 -22.44 -24.28 3.64
N THR A 419 -22.39 -23.21 2.86
CA THR A 419 -22.10 -23.24 1.42
C THR A 419 -21.14 -22.13 1.04
N VAL A 420 -20.19 -22.45 0.17
CA VAL A 420 -19.23 -21.49 -0.39
C VAL A 420 -19.49 -21.36 -1.88
N LEU A 421 -19.75 -20.16 -2.35
CA LEU A 421 -19.81 -19.81 -3.76
C LEU A 421 -18.55 -19.01 -4.11
N ALA A 422 -17.71 -19.53 -5.00
CA ALA A 422 -16.44 -18.87 -5.33
C ALA A 422 -16.39 -18.45 -6.80
N ILE A 423 -16.27 -17.16 -7.04
CA ILE A 423 -16.18 -16.55 -8.38
C ILE A 423 -14.72 -16.42 -8.77
N LYS A 424 -14.30 -17.10 -9.84
CA LYS A 424 -12.96 -17.03 -10.41
C LYS A 424 -13.00 -17.06 -11.94
N ARG A 425 -12.05 -16.36 -12.59
CA ARG A 425 -11.90 -16.40 -14.06
C ARG A 425 -11.32 -17.71 -14.57
N SER A 426 -10.50 -18.39 -13.77
CA SER A 426 -9.81 -19.61 -14.15
C SER A 426 -9.34 -20.40 -12.92
N LYS A 427 -8.86 -21.63 -13.15
CA LYS A 427 -8.26 -22.49 -12.12
C LYS A 427 -6.83 -22.06 -11.70
N ASN A 428 -6.28 -20.99 -12.25
CA ASN A 428 -4.93 -20.55 -11.92
C ASN A 428 -4.80 -20.17 -10.44
N PRO A 429 -3.65 -20.48 -9.82
CA PRO A 429 -3.37 -20.10 -8.43
C PRO A 429 -3.34 -18.59 -8.26
N GLY A 430 -3.42 -18.12 -7.01
CA GLY A 430 -3.26 -16.73 -6.62
C GLY A 430 -1.80 -16.25 -6.61
N PHE A 431 -1.54 -15.14 -5.93
CA PHE A 431 -0.19 -14.55 -5.86
C PHE A 431 0.84 -15.45 -5.16
N ALA A 432 0.42 -16.24 -4.19
CA ALA A 432 1.32 -17.19 -3.52
C ALA A 432 1.75 -18.35 -4.41
N GLY A 433 1.12 -18.52 -5.59
CA GLY A 433 1.46 -19.57 -6.55
C GLY A 433 1.11 -20.97 -6.09
N ILE A 434 0.21 -21.12 -5.13
CA ILE A 434 -0.26 -22.39 -4.56
C ILE A 434 -1.74 -22.60 -4.88
N ASP A 435 -2.14 -23.87 -4.95
CA ASP A 435 -3.54 -24.24 -5.09
C ASP A 435 -4.30 -23.92 -3.80
N ASN A 436 -5.60 -23.70 -3.93
CA ASN A 436 -6.45 -23.37 -2.80
C ASN A 436 -7.35 -24.54 -2.46
N ASP A 437 -7.11 -25.12 -1.28
CA ASP A 437 -7.85 -26.27 -0.77
C ASP A 437 -9.34 -25.98 -0.54
N LEU A 438 -9.73 -24.70 -0.38
CA LEU A 438 -11.12 -24.29 -0.25
C LEU A 438 -11.96 -24.71 -1.48
N TYR A 439 -11.39 -24.57 -2.69
CA TYR A 439 -12.13 -24.74 -3.95
C TYR A 439 -12.41 -26.20 -4.32
N VAL A 440 -11.87 -27.13 -3.57
CA VAL A 440 -12.09 -28.59 -3.72
C VAL A 440 -12.84 -29.20 -2.54
N GLN A 441 -13.34 -28.37 -1.60
CA GLN A 441 -14.15 -28.84 -0.47
C GLN A 441 -15.57 -29.21 -0.88
N ASP A 442 -16.20 -30.05 -0.07
CA ASP A 442 -17.53 -30.56 -0.37
C ASP A 442 -18.63 -29.50 -0.35
N ASN A 443 -18.47 -28.46 0.44
CA ASN A 443 -19.40 -27.33 0.55
C ASN A 443 -19.11 -26.19 -0.42
N THR A 444 -18.12 -26.34 -1.35
CA THR A 444 -17.69 -25.26 -2.24
C THR A 444 -18.10 -25.51 -3.68
N TRP A 445 -18.69 -24.50 -4.28
CA TRP A 445 -19.16 -24.45 -5.66
C TRP A 445 -18.53 -23.29 -6.41
N MET A 446 -18.02 -23.55 -7.62
CA MET A 446 -17.31 -22.58 -8.44
C MET A 446 -18.24 -21.94 -9.46
N LEU A 447 -18.18 -20.64 -9.57
CA LEU A 447 -18.77 -19.82 -10.63
C LEU A 447 -17.63 -19.26 -11.49
N PHE A 448 -17.40 -19.90 -12.65
CA PHE A 448 -16.34 -19.46 -13.55
C PHE A 448 -16.79 -18.30 -14.43
N GLY A 449 -16.03 -17.22 -14.43
CA GLY A 449 -16.28 -16.07 -15.27
C GLY A 449 -15.62 -14.80 -14.74
N ASP A 450 -15.81 -13.71 -15.47
CA ASP A 450 -15.47 -12.37 -15.00
C ASP A 450 -16.41 -11.98 -13.85
N ALA A 451 -15.87 -11.48 -12.73
CA ALA A 451 -16.67 -11.22 -11.53
C ALA A 451 -17.81 -10.21 -11.79
N LYS A 452 -17.55 -9.18 -12.62
CA LYS A 452 -18.57 -8.19 -12.95
C LYS A 452 -19.73 -8.80 -13.76
N ALA A 453 -19.40 -9.68 -14.71
CA ALA A 453 -20.40 -10.37 -15.53
C ALA A 453 -21.22 -11.36 -14.68
N VAL A 454 -20.54 -12.25 -13.93
CA VAL A 454 -21.21 -13.26 -13.09
C VAL A 454 -22.13 -12.62 -12.05
N ILE A 455 -21.66 -11.58 -11.34
CA ILE A 455 -22.49 -10.86 -10.35
C ILE A 455 -23.63 -10.12 -11.05
N GLY A 456 -23.38 -9.53 -12.22
CA GLY A 456 -24.44 -8.89 -13.01
C GLY A 456 -25.55 -9.87 -13.41
N ASP A 457 -25.20 -11.10 -13.76
CA ASP A 457 -26.19 -12.15 -14.09
C ASP A 457 -26.90 -12.68 -12.84
N LEU A 458 -26.21 -12.83 -11.70
CA LEU A 458 -26.86 -13.11 -10.41
C LEU A 458 -27.90 -12.05 -10.03
N VAL A 459 -27.57 -10.77 -10.21
CA VAL A 459 -28.49 -9.64 -9.95
C VAL A 459 -29.73 -9.74 -10.85
N LYS A 460 -29.54 -10.05 -12.13
CA LYS A 460 -30.69 -10.24 -13.08
C LYS A 460 -31.60 -11.41 -12.67
N GLN A 461 -31.01 -12.55 -12.30
CA GLN A 461 -31.76 -13.71 -11.84
C GLN A 461 -32.55 -13.38 -10.56
N LEU A 462 -31.93 -12.75 -9.61
CA LEU A 462 -32.59 -12.29 -8.39
C LEU A 462 -33.69 -11.24 -8.71
N ALA A 463 -33.51 -10.34 -9.66
CA ALA A 463 -34.50 -9.34 -10.04
C ALA A 463 -35.69 -9.95 -10.79
N GLY A 464 -35.45 -10.99 -11.59
CA GLY A 464 -36.49 -11.69 -12.38
C GLY A 464 -37.31 -12.74 -11.61
N GLY A 465 -36.79 -13.26 -10.50
CA GLY A 465 -37.43 -14.28 -9.66
C GLY A 465 -38.58 -13.78 -8.79
N GLY A 466 -38.97 -12.51 -8.87
CA GLY A 466 -40.07 -11.92 -8.10
C GLY A 466 -41.46 -11.99 -8.74
N LEU A 467 -41.66 -12.85 -9.74
CA LEU A 467 -42.95 -13.02 -10.42
C LEU A 467 -43.38 -14.50 -10.40
N HIS A 468 -43.48 -15.10 -9.21
CA HIS A 468 -44.29 -16.30 -9.01
C HIS A 468 -44.90 -16.30 -7.61
#